data_6acd0f67a1da8f207cf82ac5f93ec2b1
#
_entry.id   6acd0f67a1da8f207cf82ac5f93ec2b1
#
_cell.length_a   1.000
_cell.length_b   1.000
_cell.length_c   1.000
_cell.angle_alpha   90.00
_cell.angle_beta   90.00
_cell.angle_gamma   90.00
#
_symmetry.space_group_name_H-M   'P 1'
#
loop_
_entity.id
_entity.type
_entity.pdbx_description
1 polymer ?
#
loop_
_entity_poly.entity_id
_entity_poly.type
_entity_poly.pdbx_seq_one_letter_code
_entity_poly.pdbx_strand_id
1 'polypeptide(L)'
;MSSRHTHHLLPALHGEGVLSLLSGFATCPGLFYPTPAADGILSRVRIPGGIISSQQCRAIADIADNYGGGYVDVTNRANLQIREIRTGINAEVLKYLQDMGLGSGNTVVDHIRNIMTSPTAGIDPHELIDTRPFVQGWDDYIAAHPALSGLSAKFSVCFDGGGIIPVCDRLNDIAFAAVLLDGNVYFRLYLSVAEKGQPPSDMGILLPLEECLPVLAALTHVYLAHSNTTSKRRLRLLELLNTLGCENYLQEVELRLPFSFLGSEIRKDLTPQPPSLAGKGENFSPLLQGQGLGERSNAKYQHIGIHPQRQQGLFYIGVLLPLGRLESKQIRGLADLATKYGSGTLRLTPWQNLLLTDIPQQWVNDVQNEIAFLGLDYSATSIKSALVACSGKKGCAASATDTKSHALALAEYLETRVTLDCPVNIHFSGCEKSCAQHSKSDITLLGVSIEADNGTVEGYHVYVGDSKQKFGRELYQYVTFAELTALIERMLDVYKIQRLNSDQSFGEFANRYPLAQLRQLFNIIPKSFVNNKIPNFLEKLGI
;
A
#
# COMPACT_ATOMS: atom_id res chain seq x y z
N MET A 1 -59.32 22.09 16.91
CA MET A 1 -59.09 20.96 16.01
C MET A 1 -57.61 20.97 15.66
N SER A 2 -56.87 20.12 16.29
CA SER A 2 -55.38 20.04 16.25
C SER A 2 -54.95 19.05 15.15
N SER A 3 -54.24 19.53 14.16
CA SER A 3 -53.61 18.66 13.14
C SER A 3 -52.27 18.17 13.67
N ARG A 4 -52.22 16.89 14.01
CA ARG A 4 -50.94 16.19 14.33
C ARG A 4 -50.16 15.94 13.06
N HIS A 5 -48.99 16.59 12.93
CA HIS A 5 -47.96 16.19 11.96
C HIS A 5 -47.27 14.93 12.52
N THR A 6 -47.55 13.82 11.90
CA THR A 6 -46.79 12.58 12.10
C THR A 6 -45.44 12.69 11.42
N HIS A 7 -44.40 12.97 12.19
CA HIS A 7 -43.03 12.72 11.76
C HIS A 7 -42.83 11.21 11.62
N HIS A 8 -42.67 10.72 10.38
CA HIS A 8 -42.10 9.39 10.14
C HIS A 8 -40.65 9.41 10.59
N LEU A 9 -40.40 9.05 11.82
CA LEU A 9 -39.09 8.64 12.32
C LEU A 9 -38.68 7.37 11.54
N LEU A 10 -37.66 7.48 10.69
CA LEU A 10 -36.94 6.31 10.21
C LEU A 10 -36.51 5.50 11.45
N PRO A 11 -36.68 4.16 11.47
CA PRO A 11 -36.29 3.35 12.62
C PRO A 11 -34.79 3.54 12.85
N ALA A 12 -34.43 3.83 14.09
CA ALA A 12 -33.05 3.82 14.55
C ALA A 12 -32.45 2.47 14.19
N LEU A 13 -31.49 2.48 13.27
CA LEU A 13 -30.73 1.29 12.90
C LEU A 13 -29.87 0.90 14.12
N HIS A 14 -30.44 0.16 15.03
CA HIS A 14 -29.66 -0.58 16.01
C HIS A 14 -28.77 -1.55 15.25
N GLY A 15 -27.46 -1.62 15.62
CA GLY A 15 -26.41 -2.28 14.87
C GLY A 15 -26.67 -3.73 14.41
N GLU A 16 -27.66 -4.42 14.95
CA GLU A 16 -28.05 -5.77 14.54
C GLU A 16 -28.81 -5.81 13.21
N GLY A 17 -29.64 -4.81 12.89
CA GLY A 17 -30.43 -4.80 11.64
C GLY A 17 -29.61 -4.52 10.39
N VAL A 18 -28.60 -3.64 10.47
CA VAL A 18 -27.67 -3.33 9.34
C VAL A 18 -26.68 -4.45 9.14
N LEU A 19 -26.18 -5.06 10.21
CA LEU A 19 -25.33 -6.25 10.15
C LEU A 19 -26.06 -7.43 9.50
N SER A 20 -27.37 -7.60 9.70
CA SER A 20 -28.13 -8.71 9.13
C SER A 20 -28.41 -8.55 7.63
N LEU A 21 -28.67 -7.34 7.14
CA LEU A 21 -28.92 -7.06 5.72
C LEU A 21 -27.63 -7.06 4.88
N LEU A 22 -26.48 -6.69 5.48
CA LEU A 22 -25.19 -6.64 4.82
C LEU A 22 -24.29 -7.83 5.13
N SER A 23 -24.63 -8.68 6.10
CA SER A 23 -23.93 -9.93 6.41
C SER A 23 -23.95 -10.95 5.25
N GLY A 24 -24.80 -10.73 4.24
CA GLY A 24 -24.77 -11.45 2.98
C GLY A 24 -23.62 -11.06 2.04
N PHE A 25 -23.03 -9.87 2.23
CA PHE A 25 -21.96 -9.33 1.39
C PHE A 25 -20.64 -9.42 2.15
N ALA A 26 -19.99 -10.56 2.04
CA ALA A 26 -18.73 -10.80 2.72
C ALA A 26 -17.69 -9.73 2.36
N THR A 27 -17.10 -9.07 3.34
CA THR A 27 -15.77 -9.35 3.79
C THR A 27 -14.72 -8.24 3.66
N CYS A 28 -15.03 -7.03 3.28
CA CYS A 28 -14.11 -5.90 3.50
C CYS A 28 -14.82 -4.84 4.33
N PRO A 29 -14.24 -4.42 5.47
CA PRO A 29 -14.82 -3.37 6.27
C PRO A 29 -14.96 -2.08 5.46
N GLY A 30 -16.01 -1.31 5.71
CA GLY A 30 -16.28 -0.01 5.17
C GLY A 30 -16.71 0.94 6.26
N LEU A 31 -16.99 2.20 5.91
CA LEU A 31 -17.50 3.18 6.85
C LEU A 31 -18.90 2.80 7.34
N PHE A 32 -19.79 2.43 6.42
CA PHE A 32 -21.21 2.13 6.70
C PHE A 32 -21.47 0.68 7.07
N TYR A 33 -20.50 -0.20 6.92
CA TYR A 33 -20.59 -1.65 7.22
C TYR A 33 -19.29 -2.12 7.87
N PRO A 34 -19.10 -1.73 9.14
CA PRO A 34 -17.93 -2.14 9.89
C PRO A 34 -17.93 -3.64 10.13
N THR A 35 -16.76 -4.20 10.39
CA THR A 35 -16.58 -5.65 10.53
C THR A 35 -16.02 -5.98 11.92
N PRO A 36 -16.54 -7.03 12.61
CA PRO A 36 -15.94 -7.52 13.85
C PRO A 36 -14.47 -7.93 13.65
N ALA A 37 -13.63 -7.59 14.62
CA ALA A 37 -12.22 -7.92 14.71
C ALA A 37 -11.90 -8.39 16.15
N ALA A 38 -10.69 -8.91 16.39
CA ALA A 38 -10.31 -9.39 17.71
C ALA A 38 -10.26 -8.27 18.77
N ASP A 39 -9.96 -7.05 18.34
CA ASP A 39 -9.86 -5.85 19.18
C ASP A 39 -11.16 -5.02 19.25
N GLY A 40 -12.26 -5.51 18.70
CA GLY A 40 -13.55 -4.79 18.65
C GLY A 40 -14.10 -4.72 17.23
N ILE A 41 -14.69 -3.60 16.86
CA ILE A 41 -15.20 -3.37 15.51
C ILE A 41 -14.17 -2.57 14.71
N LEU A 42 -13.95 -2.96 13.46
CA LEU A 42 -13.10 -2.28 12.49
C LEU A 42 -13.95 -1.55 11.47
N SER A 43 -13.76 -0.23 11.34
CA SER A 43 -14.29 0.60 10.26
C SER A 43 -13.17 1.02 9.31
N ARG A 44 -13.47 1.10 8.01
CA ARG A 44 -12.52 1.58 7.00
C ARG A 44 -13.09 2.77 6.27
N VAL A 45 -12.36 3.88 6.32
CA VAL A 45 -12.62 5.09 5.56
C VAL A 45 -11.79 5.03 4.28
N ARG A 46 -12.46 5.07 3.13
CA ARG A 46 -11.78 5.08 1.84
C ARG A 46 -11.46 6.51 1.44
N ILE A 47 -10.21 6.71 1.06
CA ILE A 47 -9.67 8.01 0.65
C ILE A 47 -9.21 7.86 -0.81
N PRO A 48 -10.06 8.13 -1.81
CA PRO A 48 -9.68 8.06 -3.21
C PRO A 48 -8.42 8.87 -3.49
N GLY A 49 -7.42 8.23 -4.12
CA GLY A 49 -6.12 8.84 -4.36
C GLY A 49 -5.26 9.09 -3.12
N GLY A 50 -5.72 8.75 -1.92
CA GLY A 50 -4.98 8.98 -0.67
C GLY A 50 -4.91 10.42 -0.21
N ILE A 51 -5.59 11.39 -0.86
CA ILE A 51 -5.53 12.82 -0.54
C ILE A 51 -6.61 13.15 0.49
N ILE A 52 -6.18 13.76 1.60
CA ILE A 52 -7.06 14.09 2.73
C ILE A 52 -6.78 15.53 3.21
N SER A 53 -7.83 16.29 3.51
CA SER A 53 -7.69 17.64 4.05
C SER A 53 -7.41 17.66 5.55
N SER A 54 -6.84 18.76 6.05
CA SER A 54 -6.64 18.98 7.48
C SER A 54 -7.94 18.89 8.28
N GLN A 55 -9.07 19.35 7.73
CA GLN A 55 -10.38 19.25 8.37
C GLN A 55 -10.84 17.78 8.47
N GLN A 56 -10.69 17.01 7.39
CA GLN A 56 -10.99 15.58 7.38
C GLN A 56 -10.11 14.82 8.36
N CYS A 57 -8.80 15.16 8.46
CA CYS A 57 -7.89 14.59 9.44
C CYS A 57 -8.38 14.83 10.87
N ARG A 58 -8.79 16.05 11.22
CA ARG A 58 -9.34 16.37 12.56
C ARG A 58 -10.62 15.59 12.85
N ALA A 59 -11.55 15.51 11.87
CA ALA A 59 -12.77 14.71 12.01
C ALA A 59 -12.46 13.22 12.28
N ILE A 60 -11.49 12.66 11.55
CA ILE A 60 -11.04 11.28 11.78
C ILE A 60 -10.42 11.10 13.17
N ALA A 61 -9.60 12.06 13.63
CA ALA A 61 -9.00 12.03 14.97
C ALA A 61 -10.09 12.08 16.06
N ASP A 62 -11.12 12.92 15.90
CA ASP A 62 -12.24 13.02 16.84
C ASP A 62 -13.02 11.70 16.93
N ILE A 63 -13.23 11.03 15.80
CA ILE A 63 -13.90 9.74 15.78
C ILE A 63 -13.03 8.63 16.38
N ALA A 64 -11.73 8.65 16.12
CA ALA A 64 -10.80 7.69 16.73
C ALA A 64 -10.78 7.82 18.26
N ASP A 65 -10.85 9.05 18.80
CA ASP A 65 -10.91 9.28 20.25
C ASP A 65 -12.27 8.92 20.86
N ASN A 66 -13.37 9.31 20.21
CA ASN A 66 -14.70 9.15 20.79
C ASN A 66 -15.28 7.74 20.62
N TYR A 67 -14.91 7.03 19.57
CA TYR A 67 -15.49 5.72 19.22
C TYR A 67 -14.47 4.59 19.13
N GLY A 68 -13.20 4.88 18.85
CA GLY A 68 -12.14 3.90 18.65
C GLY A 68 -11.10 3.87 19.76
N GLY A 69 -9.94 3.34 19.46
CA GLY A 69 -8.79 3.22 20.38
C GLY A 69 -7.89 4.46 20.47
N GLY A 70 -8.32 5.64 19.96
CA GLY A 70 -7.51 6.87 19.97
C GLY A 70 -6.41 6.90 18.88
N TYR A 71 -6.53 6.07 17.86
CA TYR A 71 -5.57 6.00 16.75
C TYR A 71 -6.25 5.53 15.45
N VAL A 72 -5.54 5.72 14.34
CA VAL A 72 -5.88 5.10 13.05
C VAL A 72 -4.69 4.34 12.47
N ASP A 73 -4.97 3.35 11.63
CA ASP A 73 -3.96 2.65 10.83
C ASP A 73 -4.12 3.04 9.35
N VAL A 74 -3.05 3.53 8.71
CA VAL A 74 -2.96 3.72 7.26
C VAL A 74 -2.80 2.36 6.59
N THR A 75 -3.55 2.12 5.52
CA THR A 75 -3.53 0.83 4.83
C THR A 75 -2.59 0.83 3.63
N ASN A 76 -2.23 -0.36 3.14
CA ASN A 76 -1.48 -0.55 1.90
C ASN A 76 -2.25 -0.14 0.61
N ARG A 77 -3.39 0.56 0.75
CA ARG A 77 -4.15 1.19 -0.32
C ARG A 77 -4.40 2.67 -0.05
N ALA A 78 -3.56 3.28 0.79
CA ALA A 78 -3.68 4.69 1.19
C ALA A 78 -5.09 5.05 1.73
N ASN A 79 -5.75 4.10 2.41
CA ASN A 79 -7.01 4.32 3.14
C ASN A 79 -6.74 4.34 4.63
N LEU A 80 -7.75 4.71 5.44
CA LEU A 80 -7.66 4.72 6.89
C LEU A 80 -8.52 3.62 7.52
N GLN A 81 -8.08 3.09 8.65
CA GLN A 81 -8.83 2.18 9.49
C GLN A 81 -8.96 2.77 10.89
N ILE A 82 -10.20 2.82 11.40
CA ILE A 82 -10.52 3.10 12.79
C ILE A 82 -10.77 1.76 13.46
N ARG A 83 -10.07 1.48 14.54
CA ARG A 83 -10.08 0.19 15.23
C ARG A 83 -10.54 0.33 16.67
N GLU A 84 -10.77 -0.80 17.34
CA GLU A 84 -11.21 -0.86 18.73
C GLU A 84 -12.55 -0.14 18.97
N ILE A 85 -13.39 -0.04 17.93
CA ILE A 85 -14.72 0.54 18.08
C ILE A 85 -15.59 -0.43 18.91
N ARG A 86 -16.16 0.08 20.00
CA ARG A 86 -16.92 -0.76 20.95
C ARG A 86 -18.43 -0.62 20.78
N THR A 87 -18.91 0.59 20.51
CA THR A 87 -20.34 0.92 20.52
C THR A 87 -20.94 1.17 19.13
N GLY A 88 -20.13 1.04 18.07
CA GLY A 88 -20.51 1.47 16.72
C GLY A 88 -20.50 3.00 16.57
N ILE A 89 -20.47 3.46 15.32
CA ILE A 89 -20.55 4.89 14.96
C ILE A 89 -22.03 5.18 14.68
N ASN A 90 -22.58 6.22 15.30
CA ASN A 90 -24.00 6.56 15.15
C ASN A 90 -24.29 7.21 13.79
N ALA A 91 -25.57 7.30 13.42
CA ALA A 91 -26.01 7.78 12.11
C ALA A 91 -25.66 9.28 11.87
N GLU A 92 -25.66 10.12 12.90
CA GLU A 92 -25.32 11.53 12.79
C GLU A 92 -23.85 11.73 12.44
N VAL A 93 -22.95 10.95 13.09
CA VAL A 93 -21.52 10.96 12.81
C VAL A 93 -21.23 10.38 11.43
N LEU A 94 -21.92 9.30 11.02
CA LEU A 94 -21.80 8.78 9.65
C LEU A 94 -22.21 9.81 8.61
N LYS A 95 -23.30 10.53 8.86
CA LYS A 95 -23.75 11.64 7.99
C LYS A 95 -22.74 12.78 7.95
N TYR A 96 -22.20 13.17 9.10
CA TYR A 96 -21.13 14.18 9.17
C TYR A 96 -19.91 13.78 8.35
N LEU A 97 -19.47 12.51 8.42
CA LEU A 97 -18.35 12.01 7.61
C LEU A 97 -18.65 12.03 6.11
N GLN A 98 -19.90 11.71 5.72
CA GLN A 98 -20.33 11.85 4.32
C GLN A 98 -20.26 13.32 3.86
N ASP A 99 -20.79 14.24 4.66
CA ASP A 99 -20.79 15.67 4.36
C ASP A 99 -19.37 16.25 4.26
N MET A 100 -18.42 15.65 5.00
CA MET A 100 -16.99 15.93 4.89
C MET A 100 -16.30 15.24 3.68
N GLY A 101 -17.01 14.46 2.87
CA GLY A 101 -16.45 13.71 1.75
C GLY A 101 -15.67 12.43 2.13
N LEU A 102 -15.72 12.01 3.40
CA LEU A 102 -15.05 10.80 3.92
C LEU A 102 -15.85 9.52 3.67
N GLY A 103 -17.06 9.62 3.16
CA GLY A 103 -17.90 8.52 2.73
C GLY A 103 -18.64 8.88 1.45
N SER A 104 -19.00 7.89 0.63
CA SER A 104 -19.82 8.12 -0.55
C SER A 104 -21.19 8.69 -0.18
N GLY A 105 -21.67 9.66 -0.95
CA GLY A 105 -23.07 10.11 -0.87
C GLY A 105 -24.05 8.95 -1.10
N ASN A 106 -23.64 7.96 -1.89
CA ASN A 106 -24.36 6.71 -2.10
C ASN A 106 -23.67 5.58 -1.31
N THR A 107 -24.23 5.24 -0.15
CA THR A 107 -23.62 4.28 0.79
C THR A 107 -23.39 2.88 0.20
N VAL A 108 -24.22 2.45 -0.75
CA VAL A 108 -24.14 1.08 -1.31
C VAL A 108 -22.89 0.85 -2.16
N VAL A 109 -22.25 1.91 -2.69
CA VAL A 109 -21.02 1.83 -3.52
C VAL A 109 -19.76 2.26 -2.78
N ASP A 110 -19.86 2.71 -1.52
CA ASP A 110 -18.68 3.16 -0.76
C ASP A 110 -17.57 2.10 -0.72
N HIS A 111 -17.93 0.82 -0.67
CA HIS A 111 -16.98 -0.29 -0.54
C HIS A 111 -16.06 -0.50 -1.74
N ILE A 112 -16.41 0.02 -2.91
CA ILE A 112 -15.61 -0.11 -4.14
C ILE A 112 -14.76 1.14 -4.47
N ARG A 113 -14.78 2.18 -3.64
CA ARG A 113 -13.98 3.40 -3.79
C ARG A 113 -12.49 3.17 -3.50
N ASN A 114 -11.94 2.02 -3.86
CA ASN A 114 -10.51 1.71 -3.73
C ASN A 114 -9.78 2.22 -4.98
N ILE A 115 -9.53 3.51 -5.02
CA ILE A 115 -8.86 4.21 -6.11
C ILE A 115 -7.49 4.66 -5.64
N MET A 116 -6.45 4.18 -6.30
CA MET A 116 -5.06 4.48 -5.95
C MET A 116 -4.45 5.42 -7.00
N THR A 117 -3.60 6.32 -6.56
CA THR A 117 -2.68 7.06 -7.43
C THR A 117 -1.35 7.28 -6.73
N SER A 118 -0.35 7.78 -7.46
CA SER A 118 0.91 8.19 -6.85
C SER A 118 0.64 9.23 -5.74
N PRO A 119 1.24 9.10 -4.56
CA PRO A 119 1.10 10.12 -3.53
C PRO A 119 1.71 11.47 -3.94
N THR A 120 2.55 11.49 -4.98
CA THR A 120 3.14 12.70 -5.57
C THR A 120 2.39 13.23 -6.79
N ALA A 121 1.21 12.69 -7.13
CA ALA A 121 0.40 13.15 -8.26
C ALA A 121 0.13 14.67 -8.20
N GLY A 122 0.39 15.39 -9.29
CA GLY A 122 0.26 16.84 -9.42
C GLY A 122 1.40 17.65 -8.80
N ILE A 123 2.37 17.01 -8.13
CA ILE A 123 3.52 17.67 -7.51
C ILE A 123 4.87 17.05 -7.90
N ASP A 124 4.87 15.89 -8.56
CA ASP A 124 6.09 15.22 -9.02
C ASP A 124 6.69 15.98 -10.21
N PRO A 125 7.99 16.39 -10.14
CA PRO A 125 8.64 17.09 -11.25
C PRO A 125 8.73 16.26 -12.54
N HIS A 126 8.68 14.95 -12.44
CA HIS A 126 8.88 14.00 -13.53
C HIS A 126 7.61 13.31 -14.01
N GLU A 127 6.44 13.58 -13.39
CA GLU A 127 5.21 12.98 -13.87
C GLU A 127 4.82 13.48 -15.26
N LEU A 128 4.34 12.56 -16.09
CA LEU A 128 3.88 12.88 -17.43
C LEU A 128 2.49 13.55 -17.40
N ILE A 129 1.66 13.17 -16.44
CA ILE A 129 0.31 13.71 -16.26
C ILE A 129 -0.11 13.69 -14.80
N ASP A 130 -0.85 14.73 -14.39
CA ASP A 130 -1.56 14.76 -13.12
C ASP A 130 -2.76 13.81 -13.16
N THR A 131 -2.72 12.77 -12.34
CA THR A 131 -3.77 11.73 -12.31
C THR A 131 -4.93 12.03 -11.35
N ARG A 132 -4.88 13.12 -10.57
CA ARG A 132 -5.95 13.48 -9.63
C ARG A 132 -7.32 13.70 -10.31
N PRO A 133 -7.42 14.32 -11.51
CA PRO A 133 -8.69 14.41 -12.23
C PRO A 133 -9.31 13.06 -12.59
N PHE A 134 -8.50 12.05 -12.91
CA PHE A 134 -8.97 10.69 -13.20
C PHE A 134 -9.48 9.98 -11.94
N VAL A 135 -8.79 10.18 -10.81
CA VAL A 135 -9.26 9.68 -9.49
C VAL A 135 -10.63 10.26 -9.16
N GLN A 136 -10.78 11.59 -9.27
CA GLN A 136 -12.04 12.26 -8.98
C GLN A 136 -13.15 11.83 -9.95
N GLY A 137 -12.86 11.83 -11.25
CA GLY A 137 -13.84 11.42 -12.28
C GLY A 137 -14.31 9.96 -12.08
N TRP A 138 -13.43 9.07 -11.63
CA TRP A 138 -13.81 7.69 -11.34
C TRP A 138 -14.61 7.57 -10.03
N ASP A 139 -14.28 8.34 -9.00
CA ASP A 139 -15.04 8.38 -7.73
C ASP A 139 -16.47 8.92 -7.97
N ASP A 140 -16.61 9.99 -8.75
CA ASP A 140 -17.90 10.55 -9.16
C ASP A 140 -18.71 9.55 -9.98
N TYR A 141 -18.05 8.83 -10.91
CA TYR A 141 -18.69 7.78 -11.69
C TYR A 141 -19.26 6.67 -10.80
N ILE A 142 -18.47 6.19 -9.83
CA ILE A 142 -18.91 5.18 -8.86
C ILE A 142 -20.15 5.69 -8.09
N ALA A 143 -20.12 6.92 -7.59
CA ALA A 143 -21.23 7.50 -6.83
C ALA A 143 -22.53 7.59 -7.64
N ALA A 144 -22.42 7.89 -8.95
CA ALA A 144 -23.54 8.00 -9.90
C ALA A 144 -24.10 6.65 -10.38
N HIS A 145 -23.38 5.53 -10.19
CA HIS A 145 -23.74 4.22 -10.73
C HIS A 145 -23.95 3.15 -9.63
N PRO A 146 -25.10 3.15 -8.92
CA PRO A 146 -25.38 2.23 -7.81
C PRO A 146 -25.25 0.73 -8.17
N ALA A 147 -25.48 0.37 -9.44
CA ALA A 147 -25.35 -1.01 -9.92
C ALA A 147 -23.94 -1.59 -9.70
N LEU A 148 -22.89 -0.73 -9.66
CA LEU A 148 -21.52 -1.13 -9.39
C LEU A 148 -21.33 -1.73 -7.98
N SER A 149 -22.30 -1.58 -7.06
CA SER A 149 -22.33 -2.28 -5.77
C SER A 149 -22.27 -3.80 -5.89
N GLY A 150 -22.60 -4.34 -7.07
CA GLY A 150 -22.46 -5.76 -7.39
C GLY A 150 -21.01 -6.24 -7.52
N LEU A 151 -20.04 -5.35 -7.68
CA LEU A 151 -18.62 -5.69 -7.75
C LEU A 151 -18.09 -6.19 -6.41
N SER A 152 -16.95 -6.90 -6.46
CA SER A 152 -16.26 -7.33 -5.23
C SER A 152 -15.81 -6.12 -4.40
N ALA A 153 -15.98 -6.17 -3.08
CA ALA A 153 -15.46 -5.16 -2.14
C ALA A 153 -13.92 -5.05 -2.14
N LYS A 154 -13.24 -5.93 -2.84
CA LYS A 154 -11.78 -5.87 -3.08
C LYS A 154 -11.45 -5.32 -4.47
N PHE A 155 -12.45 -4.96 -5.27
CA PHE A 155 -12.22 -4.29 -6.55
C PHE A 155 -11.43 -3.01 -6.35
N SER A 156 -10.46 -2.77 -7.21
CA SER A 156 -9.53 -1.65 -7.05
C SER A 156 -8.96 -1.21 -8.38
N VAL A 157 -8.80 0.10 -8.51
CA VAL A 157 -8.28 0.78 -9.69
C VAL A 157 -7.07 1.61 -9.31
N CYS A 158 -6.10 1.71 -10.20
CA CYS A 158 -4.90 2.53 -10.04
C CYS A 158 -4.68 3.43 -11.26
N PHE A 159 -4.32 4.69 -10.99
CA PHE A 159 -3.84 5.64 -12.00
C PHE A 159 -2.42 6.06 -11.64
N ASP A 160 -1.46 5.83 -12.54
CA ASP A 160 -0.04 6.17 -12.35
C ASP A 160 0.35 7.23 -13.39
N GLY A 161 0.84 8.37 -12.91
CA GLY A 161 1.20 9.51 -13.76
C GLY A 161 2.58 9.40 -14.42
N GLY A 162 3.32 8.30 -14.23
CA GLY A 162 4.66 8.10 -14.80
C GLY A 162 5.76 8.92 -14.12
N GLY A 163 5.56 9.31 -12.84
CA GLY A 163 6.54 10.04 -12.04
C GLY A 163 7.56 9.15 -11.32
N ILE A 164 8.31 9.76 -10.38
CA ILE A 164 9.38 9.08 -9.60
C ILE A 164 8.81 8.02 -8.67
N ILE A 165 7.59 8.22 -8.14
CA ILE A 165 6.95 7.33 -7.19
C ILE A 165 5.84 6.52 -7.88
N PRO A 166 6.20 5.42 -8.59
CA PRO A 166 5.24 4.63 -9.33
C PRO A 166 4.37 3.79 -8.39
N VAL A 167 3.11 3.56 -8.79
CA VAL A 167 2.14 2.74 -8.05
C VAL A 167 1.50 1.64 -8.91
N CYS A 168 1.78 1.60 -10.21
CA CYS A 168 1.25 0.58 -11.12
C CYS A 168 1.72 -0.85 -10.77
N ASP A 169 2.83 -0.99 -10.02
CA ASP A 169 3.34 -2.25 -9.48
C ASP A 169 2.56 -2.75 -8.24
N ARG A 170 1.62 -1.94 -7.73
CA ARG A 170 0.76 -2.33 -6.61
C ARG A 170 -0.36 -3.24 -7.08
N LEU A 171 -0.79 -4.15 -6.18
CA LEU A 171 -1.87 -5.08 -6.47
C LEU A 171 -3.20 -4.34 -6.69
N ASN A 172 -3.59 -4.15 -7.94
CA ASN A 172 -4.89 -3.63 -8.34
C ASN A 172 -5.54 -4.56 -9.35
N ASP A 173 -6.86 -4.50 -9.49
CA ASP A 173 -7.56 -5.30 -10.50
C ASP A 173 -7.37 -4.68 -11.89
N ILE A 174 -7.37 -3.35 -11.96
CA ILE A 174 -7.14 -2.56 -13.18
C ILE A 174 -6.15 -1.44 -12.85
N ALA A 175 -5.16 -1.21 -13.72
CA ALA A 175 -4.26 -0.07 -13.60
C ALA A 175 -4.03 0.60 -14.95
N PHE A 176 -3.87 1.92 -14.91
CA PHE A 176 -3.50 2.78 -16.03
C PHE A 176 -2.19 3.48 -15.69
N ALA A 177 -1.14 3.26 -16.48
CA ALA A 177 0.14 3.91 -16.29
C ALA A 177 0.43 4.85 -17.47
N ALA A 178 0.73 6.11 -17.16
CA ALA A 178 1.09 7.09 -18.17
C ALA A 178 2.43 6.74 -18.83
N VAL A 179 2.47 6.81 -20.14
CA VAL A 179 3.66 6.62 -20.95
C VAL A 179 3.75 7.70 -22.01
N LEU A 180 4.98 8.08 -22.39
CA LEU A 180 5.24 9.03 -23.46
C LEU A 180 5.60 8.26 -24.74
N LEU A 181 4.87 8.51 -25.82
CA LEU A 181 5.13 7.95 -27.14
C LEU A 181 5.01 9.06 -28.18
N ASP A 182 6.04 9.26 -29.00
CA ASP A 182 6.08 10.29 -30.07
C ASP A 182 5.65 11.70 -29.60
N GLY A 183 6.04 12.08 -28.38
CA GLY A 183 5.73 13.37 -27.78
C GLY A 183 4.32 13.50 -27.20
N ASN A 184 3.50 12.47 -27.30
CA ASN A 184 2.14 12.43 -26.72
C ASN A 184 2.08 11.51 -25.51
N VAL A 185 1.26 11.86 -24.53
CA VAL A 185 1.02 11.05 -23.33
C VAL A 185 -0.18 10.14 -23.55
N TYR A 186 -0.01 8.85 -23.26
CA TYR A 186 -1.04 7.82 -23.32
C TYR A 186 -1.13 7.10 -21.97
N PHE A 187 -2.25 6.45 -21.70
CA PHE A 187 -2.34 5.45 -20.64
C PHE A 187 -2.16 4.04 -21.19
N ARG A 188 -1.22 3.30 -20.60
CA ARG A 188 -1.07 1.86 -20.83
C ARG A 188 -1.97 1.10 -19.87
N LEU A 189 -2.76 0.17 -20.40
CA LEU A 189 -3.70 -0.64 -19.64
C LEU A 189 -3.04 -1.87 -19.05
N TYR A 190 -3.26 -2.10 -17.74
CA TYR A 190 -2.85 -3.29 -17.02
C TYR A 190 -4.06 -3.97 -16.36
N LEU A 191 -4.13 -5.30 -16.42
CA LEU A 191 -5.18 -6.10 -15.78
C LEU A 191 -4.57 -7.19 -14.89
N SER A 192 -5.28 -7.58 -13.83
CA SER A 192 -4.86 -8.65 -12.94
C SER A 192 -5.15 -10.01 -13.56
N VAL A 193 -4.27 -10.47 -14.46
CA VAL A 193 -4.36 -11.76 -15.16
C VAL A 193 -3.33 -12.78 -14.68
N ALA A 194 -2.33 -12.34 -13.91
CA ALA A 194 -1.31 -13.20 -13.35
C ALA A 194 -1.81 -13.99 -12.13
N GLU A 195 -0.93 -14.75 -11.49
CA GLU A 195 -1.24 -15.47 -10.26
C GLU A 195 -1.65 -14.51 -9.12
N LYS A 196 -2.43 -15.03 -8.19
CA LYS A 196 -2.86 -14.27 -7.01
C LYS A 196 -1.65 -13.75 -6.23
N GLY A 197 -1.62 -12.44 -6.02
CA GLY A 197 -0.53 -11.78 -5.28
C GLY A 197 0.54 -11.18 -6.20
N GLN A 198 0.37 -11.30 -7.51
CA GLN A 198 1.22 -10.63 -8.49
C GLN A 198 0.60 -9.27 -8.90
N PRO A 199 1.42 -8.28 -9.27
CA PRO A 199 0.95 -7.04 -9.89
C PRO A 199 0.11 -7.29 -11.15
N PRO A 200 -0.70 -6.33 -11.57
CA PRO A 200 -1.42 -6.44 -12.85
C PRO A 200 -0.43 -6.48 -14.02
N SER A 201 -0.78 -7.23 -15.05
CA SER A 201 0.04 -7.43 -16.25
C SER A 201 -0.32 -6.42 -17.33
N ASP A 202 0.68 -6.01 -18.11
CA ASP A 202 0.53 -5.15 -19.27
C ASP A 202 -0.30 -5.86 -20.38
N MET A 203 -1.35 -5.18 -20.85
CA MET A 203 -2.21 -5.71 -21.93
C MET A 203 -1.71 -5.31 -23.32
N GLY A 204 -0.64 -4.53 -23.44
CA GLY A 204 -0.13 -4.00 -24.70
C GLY A 204 -1.08 -3.00 -25.36
N ILE A 205 -1.98 -2.38 -24.59
CA ILE A 205 -2.99 -1.43 -25.07
C ILE A 205 -2.61 -0.04 -24.60
N LEU A 206 -2.54 0.91 -25.52
CA LEU A 206 -2.38 2.33 -25.25
C LEU A 206 -3.70 3.05 -25.54
N LEU A 207 -4.08 3.92 -24.61
CA LEU A 207 -5.32 4.69 -24.68
C LEU A 207 -4.97 6.18 -24.67
N PRO A 208 -5.55 6.99 -25.56
CA PRO A 208 -5.62 8.42 -25.39
C PRO A 208 -6.20 8.77 -24.01
N LEU A 209 -5.79 9.89 -23.44
CA LEU A 209 -6.18 10.24 -22.06
C LEU A 209 -7.69 10.34 -21.88
N GLU A 210 -8.39 10.88 -22.86
CA GLU A 210 -9.86 11.04 -22.90
C GLU A 210 -10.62 9.71 -22.95
N GLU A 211 -10.01 8.64 -23.42
CA GLU A 211 -10.60 7.30 -23.50
C GLU A 211 -10.46 6.49 -22.21
N CYS A 212 -9.58 6.92 -21.28
CA CYS A 212 -9.27 6.18 -20.07
C CYS A 212 -10.51 5.86 -19.21
N LEU A 213 -11.31 6.88 -18.86
CA LEU A 213 -12.51 6.68 -18.04
C LEU A 213 -13.64 5.94 -18.76
N PRO A 214 -13.95 6.21 -20.05
CA PRO A 214 -14.88 5.38 -20.83
C PRO A 214 -14.48 3.90 -20.88
N VAL A 215 -13.22 3.59 -21.13
CA VAL A 215 -12.71 2.22 -21.13
C VAL A 215 -12.83 1.58 -19.74
N LEU A 216 -12.47 2.30 -18.67
CA LEU A 216 -12.63 1.82 -17.30
C LEU A 216 -14.09 1.51 -16.96
N ALA A 217 -15.03 2.37 -17.38
CA ALA A 217 -16.46 2.12 -17.22
C ALA A 217 -16.91 0.86 -17.97
N ALA A 218 -16.51 0.68 -19.22
CA ALA A 218 -16.82 -0.50 -20.01
C ALA A 218 -16.23 -1.78 -19.38
N LEU A 219 -14.96 -1.76 -18.93
CA LEU A 219 -14.32 -2.86 -18.21
C LEU A 219 -15.15 -3.26 -16.97
N THR A 220 -15.58 -2.30 -16.16
CA THR A 220 -16.34 -2.58 -14.95
C THR A 220 -17.75 -3.09 -15.24
N HIS A 221 -18.40 -2.60 -16.29
CA HIS A 221 -19.73 -3.09 -16.70
C HIS A 221 -19.69 -4.51 -17.26
N VAL A 222 -18.66 -4.88 -18.04
CA VAL A 222 -18.47 -6.27 -18.48
C VAL A 222 -18.20 -7.16 -17.27
N TYR A 223 -17.33 -6.76 -16.35
CA TYR A 223 -17.08 -7.51 -15.13
C TYR A 223 -18.35 -7.69 -14.29
N LEU A 224 -19.17 -6.65 -14.15
CA LEU A 224 -20.44 -6.73 -13.44
C LEU A 224 -21.43 -7.68 -14.13
N ALA A 225 -21.52 -7.67 -15.45
CA ALA A 225 -22.42 -8.54 -16.23
C ALA A 225 -22.13 -10.04 -16.02
N HIS A 226 -20.84 -10.39 -15.84
CA HIS A 226 -20.41 -11.76 -15.53
C HIS A 226 -20.44 -12.10 -14.03
N SER A 227 -20.69 -11.10 -13.16
CA SER A 227 -20.72 -11.31 -11.70
C SER A 227 -22.09 -11.80 -11.25
N ASN A 228 -22.13 -12.98 -10.59
CA ASN A 228 -23.34 -13.43 -9.94
C ASN A 228 -23.62 -12.58 -8.69
N THR A 229 -24.54 -11.61 -8.84
CA THR A 229 -24.87 -10.65 -7.78
C THR A 229 -25.69 -11.26 -6.62
N THR A 230 -26.21 -12.48 -6.77
CA THR A 230 -26.94 -13.22 -5.73
C THR A 230 -26.03 -14.08 -4.85
N SER A 231 -24.78 -14.34 -5.29
CA SER A 231 -23.82 -15.12 -4.52
C SER A 231 -23.30 -14.33 -3.32
N LYS A 232 -23.16 -14.99 -2.17
CA LYS A 232 -22.52 -14.42 -0.96
C LYS A 232 -21.06 -14.02 -1.20
N ARG A 233 -20.35 -14.75 -2.07
CA ARG A 233 -18.99 -14.43 -2.50
C ARG A 233 -19.02 -13.82 -3.88
N ARG A 234 -18.64 -12.55 -3.98
CA ARG A 234 -18.48 -11.89 -5.29
C ARG A 234 -17.25 -12.43 -6.02
N LEU A 235 -17.42 -12.69 -7.32
CA LEU A 235 -16.33 -13.07 -8.21
C LEU A 235 -15.23 -11.99 -8.20
N ARG A 236 -13.96 -12.37 -8.25
CA ARG A 236 -12.84 -11.45 -8.45
C ARG A 236 -12.59 -11.27 -9.95
N LEU A 237 -12.10 -10.09 -10.36
CA LEU A 237 -11.75 -9.86 -11.77
C LEU A 237 -10.73 -10.91 -12.27
N LEU A 238 -9.71 -11.21 -11.49
CA LEU A 238 -8.74 -12.28 -11.79
C LEU A 238 -9.42 -13.63 -12.07
N GLU A 239 -10.42 -14.01 -11.29
CA GLU A 239 -11.15 -15.28 -11.46
C GLU A 239 -11.98 -15.26 -12.75
N LEU A 240 -12.60 -14.12 -13.07
CA LEU A 240 -13.31 -13.92 -14.34
C LEU A 240 -12.37 -14.05 -15.55
N LEU A 241 -11.24 -13.33 -15.51
CA LEU A 241 -10.27 -13.34 -16.59
C LEU A 241 -9.66 -14.73 -16.83
N ASN A 242 -9.47 -15.51 -15.76
CA ASN A 242 -9.01 -16.90 -15.86
C ASN A 242 -10.09 -17.84 -16.47
N THR A 243 -11.38 -17.51 -16.31
CA THR A 243 -12.48 -18.35 -16.80
C THR A 243 -12.90 -17.96 -18.22
N LEU A 244 -13.10 -16.68 -18.49
CA LEU A 244 -13.55 -16.14 -19.77
C LEU A 244 -12.41 -16.05 -20.79
N GLY A 245 -11.18 -15.84 -20.30
CA GLY A 245 -10.04 -15.45 -21.11
C GLY A 245 -9.95 -13.93 -21.25
N CYS A 246 -8.72 -13.40 -21.17
CA CYS A 246 -8.48 -11.96 -21.25
C CYS A 246 -8.90 -11.37 -22.60
N GLU A 247 -8.65 -12.08 -23.70
CA GLU A 247 -8.97 -11.63 -25.04
C GLU A 247 -10.49 -11.50 -25.25
N ASN A 248 -11.27 -12.52 -24.86
CA ASN A 248 -12.73 -12.49 -24.93
C ASN A 248 -13.31 -11.36 -24.07
N TYR A 249 -12.76 -11.17 -22.86
CA TYR A 249 -13.18 -10.08 -21.99
C TYR A 249 -12.95 -8.70 -22.63
N LEU A 250 -11.78 -8.47 -23.24
CA LEU A 250 -11.46 -7.22 -23.92
C LEU A 250 -12.31 -6.99 -25.18
N GLN A 251 -12.65 -8.06 -25.93
CA GLN A 251 -13.58 -7.97 -27.06
C GLN A 251 -14.99 -7.55 -26.60
N GLU A 252 -15.51 -8.12 -25.50
CA GLU A 252 -16.79 -7.68 -24.93
C GLU A 252 -16.77 -6.23 -24.44
N VAL A 253 -15.61 -5.75 -23.93
CA VAL A 253 -15.41 -4.36 -23.54
C VAL A 253 -15.47 -3.45 -24.77
N GLU A 254 -14.79 -3.81 -25.86
CA GLU A 254 -14.77 -3.03 -27.10
C GLU A 254 -16.17 -2.85 -27.69
N LEU A 255 -17.01 -3.91 -27.65
CA LEU A 255 -18.40 -3.85 -28.12
C LEU A 255 -19.27 -2.83 -27.34
N ARG A 256 -18.85 -2.37 -26.18
CA ARG A 256 -19.56 -1.37 -25.36
C ARG A 256 -19.08 0.07 -25.58
N LEU A 257 -18.05 0.25 -26.40
CA LEU A 257 -17.43 1.54 -26.67
C LEU A 257 -17.82 2.07 -28.05
N PRO A 258 -17.93 3.38 -28.25
CA PRO A 258 -18.20 3.97 -29.56
C PRO A 258 -16.95 4.05 -30.46
N PHE A 259 -15.81 3.54 -29.99
CA PHE A 259 -14.52 3.51 -30.69
C PHE A 259 -13.84 2.15 -30.49
N SER A 260 -12.90 1.83 -31.38
CA SER A 260 -12.08 0.63 -31.27
C SER A 260 -10.76 0.95 -30.58
N PHE A 261 -10.38 0.17 -29.56
CA PHE A 261 -9.10 0.27 -28.88
C PHE A 261 -8.23 -0.98 -29.07
N LEU A 262 -8.78 -2.09 -29.53
CA LEU A 262 -8.06 -3.33 -29.79
C LEU A 262 -7.31 -3.33 -31.13
N GLY A 263 -7.80 -2.56 -32.11
CA GLY A 263 -7.28 -2.50 -33.47
C GLY A 263 -6.39 -1.30 -33.79
N SER A 264 -6.04 -0.44 -32.83
CA SER A 264 -5.25 0.76 -33.09
C SER A 264 -3.84 0.43 -33.61
N GLU A 265 -3.35 1.18 -34.61
CA GLU A 265 -1.99 1.00 -35.17
C GLU A 265 -0.89 1.14 -34.10
N ILE A 266 -1.13 1.91 -33.05
CA ILE A 266 -0.27 2.10 -31.90
C ILE A 266 0.07 0.77 -31.20
N ARG A 267 -0.80 -0.26 -31.31
CA ARG A 267 -0.58 -1.58 -30.72
C ARG A 267 0.48 -2.43 -31.45
N LYS A 268 0.73 -2.18 -32.75
CA LYS A 268 1.56 -3.05 -33.59
C LYS A 268 3.06 -2.88 -33.36
N ASP A 269 3.50 -1.73 -32.84
CA ASP A 269 4.92 -1.40 -32.68
C ASP A 269 5.51 -1.71 -31.30
N LEU A 270 4.71 -2.25 -30.38
CA LEU A 270 5.10 -2.48 -28.98
C LEU A 270 5.51 -3.93 -28.67
N THR A 271 5.98 -4.69 -29.65
CA THR A 271 6.72 -5.93 -29.36
C THR A 271 7.99 -5.56 -28.59
N PRO A 272 8.26 -6.17 -27.41
CA PRO A 272 9.48 -5.91 -26.69
C PRO A 272 10.67 -6.32 -27.56
N GLN A 273 11.37 -5.36 -28.16
CA GLN A 273 12.67 -5.63 -28.75
C GLN A 273 13.67 -5.76 -27.60
N PRO A 274 14.50 -6.81 -27.59
CA PRO A 274 15.62 -6.88 -26.66
C PRO A 274 16.55 -5.67 -26.91
N PRO A 275 17.15 -5.05 -25.88
CA PRO A 275 17.98 -3.87 -26.02
C PRO A 275 19.17 -4.18 -26.91
N SER A 276 19.26 -3.55 -28.08
CA SER A 276 20.46 -3.52 -28.89
C SER A 276 21.45 -2.53 -28.28
N LEU A 277 22.60 -3.05 -27.86
CA LEU A 277 23.77 -2.27 -27.47
C LEU A 277 24.33 -1.56 -28.71
N ALA A 278 23.96 -0.30 -28.97
CA ALA A 278 24.79 0.70 -29.65
C ALA A 278 24.03 2.01 -29.89
N GLY A 279 24.66 3.16 -29.53
CA GLY A 279 24.23 4.47 -30.02
C GLY A 279 24.30 5.57 -28.96
N LYS A 280 25.36 6.37 -29.04
CA LYS A 280 25.61 7.56 -28.22
C LYS A 280 24.55 8.64 -28.47
N GLY A 281 24.08 9.25 -27.38
CA GLY A 281 23.67 10.67 -27.33
C GLY A 281 22.20 10.91 -27.50
N GLU A 282 21.55 11.16 -26.36
CA GLU A 282 20.70 12.27 -26.01
C GLU A 282 19.99 11.94 -24.69
N ASN A 283 19.82 12.91 -23.81
CA ASN A 283 19.31 12.75 -22.44
C ASN A 283 17.85 12.29 -22.42
N PHE A 284 17.62 10.99 -22.52
CA PHE A 284 16.34 10.37 -22.21
C PHE A 284 16.34 9.93 -20.76
N SER A 285 15.28 10.30 -20.05
CA SER A 285 15.02 9.88 -18.67
C SER A 285 15.19 8.35 -18.56
N PRO A 286 15.96 7.82 -17.60
CA PRO A 286 16.24 6.37 -17.49
C PRO A 286 15.03 5.48 -17.23
N LEU A 287 13.84 6.07 -17.10
CA LEU A 287 12.58 5.39 -16.72
C LEU A 287 11.85 4.69 -17.87
N LEU A 288 12.26 4.88 -19.13
CA LEU A 288 11.51 4.42 -20.32
C LEU A 288 12.15 3.26 -21.10
N GLN A 289 13.31 2.75 -20.70
CA GLN A 289 13.89 1.56 -21.34
C GLN A 289 13.62 0.31 -20.52
N GLY A 290 12.58 -0.42 -20.91
CA GLY A 290 12.42 -1.88 -20.88
C GLY A 290 12.99 -2.71 -19.71
N GLN A 291 13.11 -2.16 -18.50
CA GLN A 291 13.37 -2.98 -17.32
C GLN A 291 12.04 -3.36 -16.70
N GLY A 292 11.80 -4.67 -16.62
CA GLY A 292 10.60 -5.21 -16.00
C GLY A 292 10.34 -4.60 -14.63
N LEU A 293 9.07 -4.40 -14.28
CA LEU A 293 8.54 -3.79 -13.06
C LEU A 293 9.06 -4.40 -11.72
N GLY A 294 10.10 -5.24 -11.76
CA GLY A 294 10.60 -6.03 -10.63
C GLY A 294 11.84 -5.50 -9.90
N GLU A 295 12.59 -4.51 -10.39
CA GLU A 295 13.99 -4.35 -9.95
C GLU A 295 14.38 -3.03 -9.28
N ARG A 296 13.48 -2.34 -8.59
CA ARG A 296 13.88 -1.18 -7.76
C ARG A 296 13.41 -1.35 -6.31
N SER A 297 14.10 -2.18 -5.53
CA SER A 297 13.81 -2.32 -4.08
C SER A 297 13.91 -0.96 -3.35
N ASN A 298 14.77 -0.05 -3.77
CA ASN A 298 14.93 1.28 -3.18
C ASN A 298 13.87 2.30 -3.64
N ALA A 299 13.17 2.08 -4.77
CA ALA A 299 12.15 3.00 -5.26
C ALA A 299 10.94 3.12 -4.30
N LYS A 300 10.64 2.08 -3.53
CA LYS A 300 9.50 2.03 -2.59
C LYS A 300 9.55 3.11 -1.50
N TYR A 301 10.73 3.57 -1.11
CA TYR A 301 10.92 4.49 0.01
C TYR A 301 11.43 5.86 -0.42
N GLN A 302 11.56 6.11 -1.73
CA GLN A 302 12.03 7.38 -2.28
C GLN A 302 11.10 8.56 -1.97
N HIS A 303 9.86 8.30 -1.54
CA HIS A 303 8.92 9.34 -1.11
C HIS A 303 9.17 9.83 0.32
N ILE A 304 10.04 9.15 1.10
CA ILE A 304 10.40 9.53 2.46
C ILE A 304 11.48 10.59 2.42
N GLY A 305 11.41 11.57 3.33
CA GLY A 305 12.36 12.67 3.38
C GLY A 305 11.84 13.94 2.72
N ILE A 306 12.76 14.84 2.37
CA ILE A 306 12.46 16.16 1.84
C ILE A 306 12.74 16.15 0.34
N HIS A 307 11.74 16.53 -0.44
CA HIS A 307 11.83 16.51 -1.89
C HIS A 307 11.24 17.77 -2.51
N PRO A 308 11.87 18.32 -3.55
CA PRO A 308 11.29 19.44 -4.29
C PRO A 308 10.04 18.97 -5.05
N GLN A 309 9.06 19.87 -5.17
CA GLN A 309 7.88 19.68 -6.01
C GLN A 309 8.10 20.26 -7.41
N ARG A 310 7.21 19.92 -8.35
CA ARG A 310 7.11 20.57 -9.67
C ARG A 310 6.95 22.09 -9.55
N GLN A 311 6.21 22.53 -8.53
CA GLN A 311 5.98 23.94 -8.23
C GLN A 311 7.26 24.53 -7.60
N GLN A 312 7.85 25.51 -8.28
CA GLN A 312 9.10 26.11 -7.88
C GLN A 312 9.05 26.68 -6.46
N GLY A 313 10.05 26.35 -5.65
CA GLY A 313 10.18 26.80 -4.26
C GLY A 313 9.27 26.07 -3.26
N LEU A 314 8.49 25.07 -3.71
CA LEU A 314 7.69 24.22 -2.85
C LEU A 314 8.34 22.84 -2.70
N PHE A 315 8.16 22.27 -1.51
CA PHE A 315 8.66 20.96 -1.12
C PHE A 315 7.55 20.09 -0.55
N TYR A 316 7.72 18.78 -0.62
CA TYR A 316 6.98 17.87 0.23
C TYR A 316 7.93 17.14 1.20
N ILE A 317 7.39 16.76 2.34
CA ILE A 317 8.10 15.99 3.36
C ILE A 317 7.35 14.67 3.55
N GLY A 318 8.06 13.57 3.24
CA GLY A 318 7.57 12.23 3.50
C GLY A 318 7.82 11.82 4.93
N VAL A 319 6.74 11.63 5.69
CA VAL A 319 6.74 11.34 7.13
C VAL A 319 6.54 9.84 7.35
N LEU A 320 7.39 9.25 8.16
CA LEU A 320 7.29 7.86 8.59
C LEU A 320 6.21 7.68 9.64
N LEU A 321 5.35 6.71 9.41
CA LEU A 321 4.36 6.30 10.39
C LEU A 321 4.75 4.93 10.94
N PRO A 322 5.07 4.81 12.24
CA PRO A 322 5.47 3.54 12.83
C PRO A 322 4.43 2.45 12.58
N LEU A 323 4.74 1.48 11.72
CA LEU A 323 3.83 0.41 11.26
C LEU A 323 2.49 0.93 10.69
N GLY A 324 2.51 2.10 10.07
CA GLY A 324 1.34 2.75 9.50
C GLY A 324 0.35 3.31 10.54
N ARG A 325 0.72 3.40 11.83
CA ARG A 325 -0.16 3.89 12.90
C ARG A 325 0.07 5.36 13.19
N LEU A 326 -1.04 6.07 13.40
CA LEU A 326 -1.08 7.46 13.87
C LEU A 326 -2.00 7.58 15.08
N GLU A 327 -1.50 8.09 16.18
CA GLU A 327 -2.33 8.50 17.31
C GLU A 327 -3.11 9.77 16.96
N SER A 328 -4.29 9.95 17.55
CA SER A 328 -5.15 11.10 17.27
C SER A 328 -4.45 12.45 17.45
N LYS A 329 -3.57 12.57 18.48
CA LYS A 329 -2.74 13.76 18.70
C LYS A 329 -1.77 14.02 17.53
N GLN A 330 -1.18 12.96 16.95
CA GLN A 330 -0.28 13.08 15.81
C GLN A 330 -1.03 13.49 14.55
N ILE A 331 -2.24 12.92 14.33
CA ILE A 331 -3.10 13.32 13.20
C ILE A 331 -3.44 14.81 13.27
N ARG A 332 -3.85 15.31 14.46
CA ARG A 332 -4.15 16.73 14.65
C ARG A 332 -2.92 17.60 14.44
N GLY A 333 -1.77 17.22 15.02
CA GLY A 333 -0.52 17.95 14.83
C GLY A 333 -0.10 18.03 13.36
N LEU A 334 -0.16 16.92 12.60
CA LEU A 334 0.11 16.91 11.16
C LEU A 334 -0.90 17.76 10.38
N ALA A 335 -2.17 17.75 10.76
CA ALA A 335 -3.20 18.62 10.17
C ALA A 335 -2.93 20.10 10.44
N ASP A 336 -2.42 20.44 11.64
CA ASP A 336 -2.02 21.81 11.99
C ASP A 336 -0.80 22.24 11.17
N LEU A 337 0.21 21.36 11.01
CA LEU A 337 1.37 21.64 10.16
C LEU A 337 0.97 21.88 8.70
N ALA A 338 0.11 21.00 8.13
CA ALA A 338 -0.38 21.16 6.77
C ALA A 338 -1.14 22.49 6.58
N THR A 339 -1.91 22.92 7.57
CA THR A 339 -2.65 24.20 7.54
C THR A 339 -1.73 25.39 7.70
N LYS A 340 -0.73 25.30 8.59
CA LYS A 340 0.16 26.41 8.95
C LYS A 340 1.22 26.68 7.87
N TYR A 341 1.77 25.63 7.29
CA TYR A 341 2.94 25.73 6.42
C TYR A 341 2.69 25.30 4.97
N GLY A 342 1.62 24.57 4.69
CA GLY A 342 1.29 24.03 3.38
C GLY A 342 -0.09 24.45 2.86
N SER A 343 -0.66 23.63 1.98
CA SER A 343 -1.97 23.85 1.37
C SER A 343 -3.17 23.37 2.22
N GLY A 344 -2.92 22.87 3.42
CA GLY A 344 -3.95 22.24 4.25
C GLY A 344 -4.33 20.83 3.79
N THR A 345 -3.48 20.19 2.96
CA THR A 345 -3.68 18.81 2.50
C THR A 345 -2.54 17.90 2.96
N LEU A 346 -2.89 16.65 3.20
CA LEU A 346 -1.97 15.55 3.48
C LEU A 346 -2.22 14.44 2.48
N ARG A 347 -1.22 13.58 2.25
CA ARG A 347 -1.35 12.47 1.31
C ARG A 347 -0.91 11.17 1.94
N LEU A 348 -1.81 10.23 2.04
CA LEU A 348 -1.54 8.88 2.49
C LEU A 348 -0.82 8.11 1.37
N THR A 349 0.07 7.19 1.74
CA THR A 349 0.81 6.40 0.77
C THR A 349 0.46 4.91 0.82
N PRO A 350 0.56 4.17 -0.28
CA PRO A 350 0.41 2.70 -0.29
C PRO A 350 1.46 1.97 0.54
N TRP A 351 2.51 2.65 0.97
CA TRP A 351 3.55 2.14 1.87
C TRP A 351 3.27 2.49 3.33
N GLN A 352 2.00 2.88 3.64
CA GLN A 352 1.53 3.17 4.99
C GLN A 352 2.27 4.35 5.66
N ASN A 353 2.70 5.31 4.86
CA ASN A 353 3.31 6.57 5.27
C ASN A 353 2.43 7.75 4.85
N LEU A 354 2.92 8.97 5.07
CA LEU A 354 2.18 10.19 4.79
C LEU A 354 3.11 11.25 4.19
N LEU A 355 2.60 12.11 3.30
CA LEU A 355 3.30 13.29 2.83
C LEU A 355 2.61 14.56 3.36
N LEU A 356 3.41 15.50 3.84
CA LEU A 356 3.05 16.91 3.98
C LEU A 356 3.50 17.63 2.71
N THR A 357 2.60 18.32 2.03
CA THR A 357 2.86 18.93 0.72
C THR A 357 2.77 20.45 0.74
N ASP A 358 3.30 21.05 -0.32
CA ASP A 358 3.21 22.48 -0.59
C ASP A 358 3.93 23.35 0.47
N ILE A 359 5.02 22.84 1.02
CA ILE A 359 5.83 23.50 2.05
C ILE A 359 6.82 24.46 1.37
N PRO A 360 6.74 25.78 1.56
CA PRO A 360 7.73 26.72 1.06
C PRO A 360 9.13 26.41 1.63
N GLN A 361 10.17 26.51 0.80
CA GLN A 361 11.55 26.16 1.15
C GLN A 361 12.01 26.75 2.50
N GLN A 362 11.62 27.96 2.79
CA GLN A 362 12.00 28.67 4.01
C GLN A 362 11.45 28.03 5.29
N TRP A 363 10.35 27.25 5.22
CA TRP A 363 9.70 26.61 6.36
C TRP A 363 10.06 25.12 6.52
N VAL A 364 10.86 24.57 5.62
CA VAL A 364 11.20 23.13 5.66
C VAL A 364 11.80 22.72 6.99
N ASN A 365 12.78 23.48 7.50
CA ASN A 365 13.43 23.17 8.79
C ASN A 365 12.46 23.27 9.98
N ASP A 366 11.55 24.25 9.96
CA ASP A 366 10.56 24.40 11.03
C ASP A 366 9.60 23.20 11.04
N VAL A 367 9.12 22.79 9.86
CA VAL A 367 8.25 21.60 9.73
C VAL A 367 8.97 20.33 10.18
N GLN A 368 10.26 20.17 9.87
CA GLN A 368 11.05 19.02 10.34
C GLN A 368 11.10 18.96 11.88
N ASN A 369 11.36 20.10 12.54
CA ASN A 369 11.40 20.17 13.99
C ASN A 369 10.04 19.84 14.61
N GLU A 370 8.97 20.33 14.03
CA GLU A 370 7.61 20.07 14.50
C GLU A 370 7.20 18.59 14.30
N ILE A 371 7.60 17.96 13.19
CA ILE A 371 7.42 16.51 12.96
C ILE A 371 8.14 15.70 14.06
N ALA A 372 9.40 16.07 14.37
CA ALA A 372 10.15 15.42 15.44
C ALA A 372 9.50 15.64 16.82
N PHE A 373 8.94 16.83 17.09
CA PHE A 373 8.20 17.11 18.32
C PHE A 373 6.93 16.25 18.46
N LEU A 374 6.29 15.87 17.33
CA LEU A 374 5.18 14.91 17.31
C LEU A 374 5.63 13.45 17.56
N GLY A 375 6.93 13.20 17.74
CA GLY A 375 7.49 11.85 17.88
C GLY A 375 7.48 11.04 16.58
N LEU A 376 7.47 11.73 15.44
CA LEU A 376 7.52 11.14 14.09
C LEU A 376 8.89 11.38 13.45
N ASP A 377 9.22 10.58 12.44
CA ASP A 377 10.49 10.61 11.71
C ASP A 377 10.24 10.81 10.20
N TYR A 378 11.25 11.29 9.49
CA TYR A 378 11.24 11.48 8.04
C TYR A 378 12.53 10.94 7.38
N SER A 379 13.31 10.12 8.10
CA SER A 379 14.55 9.53 7.57
C SER A 379 14.27 8.21 6.85
N ALA A 380 14.58 8.14 5.56
CA ALA A 380 14.44 6.91 4.77
C ALA A 380 15.37 5.78 5.27
N THR A 381 16.46 6.10 5.97
CA THR A 381 17.43 5.14 6.49
C THR A 381 17.10 4.61 7.89
N SER A 382 16.03 5.11 8.53
CA SER A 382 15.51 4.56 9.77
C SER A 382 15.08 3.10 9.59
N ILE A 383 15.35 2.25 10.57
CA ILE A 383 14.86 0.85 10.59
C ILE A 383 13.34 0.81 10.42
N LYS A 384 12.64 1.76 11.02
CA LYS A 384 11.17 1.88 10.94
C LYS A 384 10.66 2.19 9.54
N SER A 385 11.49 2.76 8.66
CA SER A 385 11.07 3.22 7.32
C SER A 385 10.51 2.10 6.44
N ALA A 386 11.09 0.92 6.55
CA ALA A 386 10.77 -0.24 5.72
C ALA A 386 10.19 -1.42 6.53
N LEU A 387 9.83 -1.17 7.78
CA LEU A 387 9.21 -2.16 8.66
C LEU A 387 7.70 -2.22 8.43
N VAL A 388 7.17 -3.40 8.16
CA VAL A 388 5.75 -3.61 7.87
C VAL A 388 5.22 -4.71 8.78
N ALA A 389 4.06 -4.49 9.41
CA ALA A 389 3.40 -5.50 10.24
C ALA A 389 1.89 -5.51 10.01
N CYS A 390 1.28 -6.69 10.02
CA CYS A 390 -0.18 -6.82 10.06
C CYS A 390 -0.73 -6.48 11.45
N SER A 391 -2.06 -6.54 11.63
CA SER A 391 -2.71 -6.20 12.92
C SER A 391 -2.27 -7.07 14.10
N GLY A 392 -1.67 -8.25 13.83
CA GLY A 392 -1.23 -9.15 14.88
C GLY A 392 -2.36 -9.81 15.67
N LYS A 393 -1.99 -10.58 16.68
CA LYS A 393 -2.91 -11.33 17.53
C LYS A 393 -3.90 -10.44 18.27
N LYS A 394 -3.51 -9.22 18.65
CA LYS A 394 -4.41 -8.25 19.28
C LYS A 394 -5.58 -7.87 18.37
N GLY A 395 -5.33 -7.69 17.07
CA GLY A 395 -6.35 -7.19 16.14
C GLY A 395 -6.91 -8.23 15.17
N CYS A 396 -6.41 -9.49 15.18
CA CYS A 396 -6.81 -10.51 14.20
C CYS A 396 -6.73 -11.92 14.79
N ALA A 397 -7.87 -12.59 14.88
CA ALA A 397 -7.97 -13.96 15.40
C ALA A 397 -7.19 -15.01 14.57
N ALA A 398 -6.86 -14.72 13.29
CA ALA A 398 -6.08 -15.61 12.44
C ALA A 398 -4.56 -15.45 12.64
N SER A 399 -4.12 -14.51 13.46
CA SER A 399 -2.69 -14.26 13.70
C SER A 399 -2.14 -15.17 14.79
N ALA A 400 -0.99 -15.81 14.54
CA ALA A 400 -0.30 -16.60 15.54
C ALA A 400 0.52 -15.76 16.53
N THR A 401 0.87 -14.51 16.15
CA THR A 401 1.80 -13.67 16.92
C THR A 401 1.31 -12.21 17.03
N ASP A 402 1.76 -11.48 18.06
CA ASP A 402 1.57 -10.03 18.20
C ASP A 402 2.56 -9.25 17.32
N THR A 403 2.32 -9.28 16.03
CA THR A 403 3.26 -8.76 15.02
C THR A 403 3.61 -7.28 15.22
N LYS A 404 2.67 -6.41 15.60
CA LYS A 404 2.95 -4.97 15.77
C LYS A 404 3.85 -4.70 16.98
N SER A 405 3.57 -5.32 18.12
CA SER A 405 4.41 -5.16 19.31
C SER A 405 5.82 -5.71 19.08
N HIS A 406 5.93 -6.88 18.44
CA HIS A 406 7.22 -7.48 18.09
C HIS A 406 8.01 -6.64 17.09
N ALA A 407 7.35 -6.09 16.07
CA ALA A 407 8.01 -5.24 15.09
C ALA A 407 8.55 -3.95 15.71
N LEU A 408 7.79 -3.29 16.60
CA LEU A 408 8.25 -2.10 17.33
C LEU A 408 9.43 -2.43 18.23
N ALA A 409 9.35 -3.51 19.01
CA ALA A 409 10.43 -3.93 19.89
C ALA A 409 11.71 -4.31 19.11
N LEU A 410 11.56 -4.95 17.93
CA LEU A 410 12.70 -5.20 17.03
C LEU A 410 13.31 -3.89 16.53
N ALA A 411 12.49 -2.92 16.11
CA ALA A 411 12.97 -1.63 15.63
C ALA A 411 13.74 -0.87 16.73
N GLU A 412 13.20 -0.77 17.94
CA GLU A 412 13.86 -0.14 19.08
C GLU A 412 15.19 -0.82 19.42
N TYR A 413 15.23 -2.15 19.38
CA TYR A 413 16.45 -2.91 19.58
C TYR A 413 17.51 -2.61 18.52
N LEU A 414 17.12 -2.55 17.24
CA LEU A 414 18.04 -2.37 16.12
C LEU A 414 18.53 -0.91 15.97
N GLU A 415 17.68 0.08 16.20
CA GLU A 415 18.02 1.52 16.03
C GLU A 415 19.24 1.94 16.84
N THR A 416 19.49 1.30 17.98
CA THR A 416 20.66 1.58 18.83
C THR A 416 21.91 0.78 18.45
N ARG A 417 21.80 -0.19 17.52
CA ARG A 417 22.85 -1.18 17.23
C ARG A 417 23.29 -1.20 15.77
N VAL A 418 22.33 -0.99 14.86
CA VAL A 418 22.56 -1.10 13.43
C VAL A 418 22.24 0.22 12.75
N THR A 419 23.22 0.78 12.03
CA THR A 419 22.99 1.93 11.14
C THR A 419 22.90 1.43 9.72
N LEU A 420 21.79 1.69 9.03
CA LEU A 420 21.58 1.39 7.63
C LEU A 420 21.78 2.66 6.79
N ASP A 421 22.30 2.50 5.59
CA ASP A 421 22.39 3.54 4.55
C ASP A 421 21.34 3.35 3.44
N CYS A 422 20.65 2.22 3.44
CA CYS A 422 19.51 1.95 2.59
C CYS A 422 18.42 1.19 3.38
N PRO A 423 17.14 1.35 3.03
CA PRO A 423 16.05 0.65 3.68
C PRO A 423 16.14 -0.88 3.47
N VAL A 424 15.88 -1.66 4.53
CA VAL A 424 15.70 -3.11 4.44
C VAL A 424 14.26 -3.44 4.83
N ASN A 425 13.49 -3.98 3.90
CA ASN A 425 12.08 -4.28 4.10
C ASN A 425 11.90 -5.54 4.96
N ILE A 426 11.55 -5.35 6.23
CA ILE A 426 11.24 -6.43 7.18
C ILE A 426 9.73 -6.50 7.37
N HIS A 427 9.13 -7.62 6.98
CA HIS A 427 7.68 -7.84 7.00
C HIS A 427 7.27 -8.87 8.04
N PHE A 428 6.54 -8.44 9.07
CA PHE A 428 5.90 -9.29 10.06
C PHE A 428 4.49 -9.68 9.61
N SER A 429 4.28 -10.94 9.29
CA SER A 429 2.97 -11.51 8.96
C SER A 429 2.52 -12.51 10.00
N GLY A 430 1.41 -12.27 10.67
CA GLY A 430 0.89 -13.18 11.70
C GLY A 430 0.26 -14.47 11.16
N CYS A 431 0.05 -14.58 9.84
CA CYS A 431 -0.47 -15.78 9.16
C CYS A 431 -0.17 -15.71 7.67
N GLU A 432 -0.43 -16.80 6.95
CA GLU A 432 -0.20 -16.91 5.50
C GLU A 432 -1.00 -15.95 4.61
N LYS A 433 -2.01 -15.24 5.15
CA LYS A 433 -2.79 -14.28 4.36
C LYS A 433 -1.98 -13.06 3.91
N SER A 434 -0.94 -12.67 4.67
CA SER A 434 -0.01 -11.57 4.31
C SER A 434 -0.72 -10.24 4.06
N CYS A 435 -1.62 -9.84 4.96
CA CYS A 435 -2.56 -8.74 4.73
C CYS A 435 -1.89 -7.36 4.68
N ALA A 436 -0.76 -7.16 5.37
CA ALA A 436 -0.07 -5.87 5.41
C ALA A 436 0.74 -5.61 4.14
N GLN A 437 1.37 -6.66 3.60
CA GLN A 437 2.16 -6.60 2.38
C GLN A 437 1.98 -7.90 1.60
N HIS A 438 1.48 -7.80 0.38
CA HIS A 438 1.30 -8.97 -0.49
C HIS A 438 2.53 -9.21 -1.40
N SER A 439 3.30 -8.16 -1.69
CA SER A 439 4.57 -8.29 -2.41
C SER A 439 5.63 -8.89 -1.52
N LYS A 440 6.67 -9.47 -2.13
CA LYS A 440 7.84 -9.98 -1.41
C LYS A 440 8.56 -8.87 -0.65
N SER A 441 9.25 -9.24 0.40
CA SER A 441 10.10 -8.40 1.24
C SER A 441 11.52 -8.95 1.27
N ASP A 442 12.47 -8.14 1.71
CA ASP A 442 13.85 -8.57 1.90
C ASP A 442 13.93 -9.68 2.96
N ILE A 443 13.20 -9.48 4.06
CA ILE A 443 13.06 -10.46 5.16
C ILE A 443 11.56 -10.57 5.48
N THR A 444 11.00 -11.77 5.41
CA THR A 444 9.63 -12.05 5.90
C THR A 444 9.68 -12.90 7.17
N LEU A 445 8.93 -12.47 8.16
CA LEU A 445 8.75 -13.12 9.45
C LEU A 445 7.30 -13.60 9.54
N LEU A 446 7.09 -14.90 9.28
CA LEU A 446 5.78 -15.54 9.34
C LEU A 446 5.53 -16.10 10.73
N GLY A 447 4.55 -15.55 11.43
CA GLY A 447 4.21 -15.93 12.81
C GLY A 447 3.74 -17.37 12.94
N VAL A 448 4.27 -18.04 13.95
CA VAL A 448 3.91 -19.42 14.36
C VAL A 448 3.82 -19.52 15.87
N SER A 449 3.06 -20.49 16.35
CA SER A 449 3.07 -20.92 17.76
C SER A 449 4.06 -22.06 17.92
N ILE A 450 4.95 -21.94 18.90
CA ILE A 450 6.00 -22.93 19.21
C ILE A 450 5.62 -23.61 20.53
N GLU A 451 5.58 -24.92 20.56
CA GLU A 451 5.40 -25.68 21.80
C GLU A 451 6.68 -25.60 22.65
N ALA A 452 6.52 -25.29 23.94
CA ALA A 452 7.58 -25.24 24.94
C ALA A 452 7.10 -25.93 26.23
N ASP A 453 8.03 -26.30 27.10
CA ASP A 453 7.75 -27.08 28.34
C ASP A 453 6.67 -26.44 29.23
N ASN A 454 6.54 -25.09 29.20
CA ASN A 454 5.59 -24.33 30.01
C ASN A 454 4.42 -23.76 29.19
N GLY A 455 4.09 -24.34 28.03
CA GLY A 455 3.01 -23.86 27.15
C GLY A 455 3.51 -23.43 25.78
N THR A 456 2.71 -22.63 25.05
CA THR A 456 3.08 -22.13 23.72
C THR A 456 3.74 -20.76 23.79
N VAL A 457 4.84 -20.57 23.05
CA VAL A 457 5.50 -19.26 22.85
C VAL A 457 5.33 -18.79 21.41
N GLU A 458 5.35 -17.48 21.22
CA GLU A 458 5.26 -16.85 19.90
C GLU A 458 6.63 -16.87 19.21
N GLY A 459 6.65 -17.25 17.95
CA GLY A 459 7.85 -17.29 17.13
C GLY A 459 7.57 -17.10 15.66
N TYR A 460 8.61 -17.29 14.85
CA TYR A 460 8.56 -16.98 13.43
C TYR A 460 9.32 -18.01 12.59
N HIS A 461 8.78 -18.30 11.40
CA HIS A 461 9.57 -18.78 10.28
C HIS A 461 10.20 -17.55 9.59
N VAL A 462 11.48 -17.63 9.26
CA VAL A 462 12.25 -16.54 8.64
C VAL A 462 12.51 -16.86 7.18
N TYR A 463 12.05 -15.98 6.29
CA TYR A 463 12.24 -16.10 4.85
C TYR A 463 13.08 -14.94 4.34
N VAL A 464 13.87 -15.15 3.28
CA VAL A 464 14.75 -14.14 2.69
C VAL A 464 14.73 -14.19 1.17
N GLY A 465 14.90 -13.02 0.55
CA GLY A 465 15.09 -12.86 -0.89
C GLY A 465 13.94 -13.41 -1.74
N ASP A 466 14.25 -13.71 -2.99
CA ASP A 466 13.28 -14.16 -3.97
C ASP A 466 13.22 -15.69 -4.10
N SER A 467 12.01 -16.19 -4.34
CA SER A 467 11.74 -17.55 -4.77
C SER A 467 10.40 -17.60 -5.51
N LYS A 468 10.03 -18.78 -6.05
CA LYS A 468 8.65 -19.01 -6.53
C LYS A 468 7.64 -19.06 -5.38
N GLN A 469 8.11 -19.24 -4.14
CA GLN A 469 7.24 -19.26 -2.95
C GLN A 469 6.83 -17.86 -2.56
N LYS A 470 5.67 -17.74 -1.92
CA LYS A 470 5.02 -16.47 -1.57
C LYS A 470 5.87 -15.53 -0.71
N PHE A 471 6.62 -16.09 0.26
CA PHE A 471 7.34 -15.31 1.26
C PHE A 471 8.85 -15.20 0.98
N GLY A 472 9.36 -15.84 -0.07
CA GLY A 472 10.79 -15.97 -0.32
C GLY A 472 11.33 -17.36 0.02
N ARG A 473 12.64 -17.48 0.23
CA ARG A 473 13.32 -18.75 0.58
C ARG A 473 13.33 -18.92 2.08
N GLU A 474 12.85 -20.05 2.60
CA GLU A 474 12.78 -20.33 4.03
C GLU A 474 14.18 -20.58 4.61
N LEU A 475 14.64 -19.63 5.43
CA LEU A 475 15.99 -19.67 6.00
C LEU A 475 16.02 -20.34 7.37
N TYR A 476 15.10 -19.99 8.29
CA TYR A 476 14.98 -20.58 9.61
C TYR A 476 13.54 -20.88 9.94
N GLN A 477 13.34 -21.91 10.77
CA GLN A 477 12.02 -22.31 11.29
C GLN A 477 11.99 -22.18 12.81
N TYR A 478 10.80 -21.88 13.35
CA TYR A 478 10.52 -21.88 14.79
C TYR A 478 11.48 -21.02 15.63
N VAL A 479 11.88 -19.85 15.10
CA VAL A 479 12.70 -18.89 15.84
C VAL A 479 11.82 -18.15 16.84
N THR A 480 12.10 -18.26 18.13
CA THR A 480 11.37 -17.51 19.16
C THR A 480 11.61 -16.01 19.02
N PHE A 481 10.68 -15.17 19.49
CA PHE A 481 10.88 -13.72 19.40
C PHE A 481 12.14 -13.26 20.18
N ALA A 482 12.49 -13.93 21.28
CA ALA A 482 13.70 -13.64 22.05
C ALA A 482 14.99 -13.86 21.25
N GLU A 483 15.02 -14.89 20.39
CA GLU A 483 16.16 -15.19 19.53
C GLU A 483 16.19 -14.32 18.27
N LEU A 484 15.00 -13.88 17.82
CA LEU A 484 14.81 -13.17 16.55
C LEU A 484 15.56 -11.85 16.50
N THR A 485 15.57 -11.07 17.59
CA THR A 485 16.22 -9.75 17.63
C THR A 485 17.72 -9.84 17.34
N ALA A 486 18.41 -10.76 18.01
CA ALA A 486 19.83 -10.99 17.80
C ALA A 486 20.13 -11.63 16.44
N LEU A 487 19.23 -12.46 15.91
CA LEU A 487 19.36 -13.06 14.57
C LEU A 487 19.29 -11.96 13.50
N ILE A 488 18.26 -11.08 13.54
CA ILE A 488 18.11 -10.02 12.55
C ILE A 488 19.28 -9.04 12.61
N GLU A 489 19.74 -8.67 13.81
CA GLU A 489 20.96 -7.84 13.98
C GLU A 489 22.13 -8.45 13.20
N ARG A 490 22.44 -9.73 13.43
CA ARG A 490 23.53 -10.42 12.71
C ARG A 490 23.31 -10.45 11.19
N MET A 491 22.09 -10.71 10.74
CA MET A 491 21.78 -10.74 9.31
C MET A 491 22.05 -9.38 8.66
N LEU A 492 21.69 -8.28 9.31
CA LEU A 492 21.93 -6.92 8.82
C LEU A 492 23.42 -6.55 8.86
N ASP A 493 24.15 -6.92 9.91
CA ASP A 493 25.59 -6.68 10.01
C ASP A 493 26.37 -7.42 8.91
N VAL A 494 26.05 -8.72 8.69
CA VAL A 494 26.65 -9.51 7.62
C VAL A 494 26.35 -8.91 6.26
N TYR A 495 25.10 -8.51 6.01
CA TYR A 495 24.72 -7.83 4.78
C TYR A 495 25.57 -6.56 4.54
N LYS A 496 25.69 -5.70 5.52
CA LYS A 496 26.50 -4.47 5.40
C LYS A 496 27.96 -4.73 5.05
N ILE A 497 28.53 -5.80 5.60
CA ILE A 497 29.95 -6.15 5.38
C ILE A 497 30.15 -6.87 4.03
N GLN A 498 29.19 -7.71 3.61
CA GLN A 498 29.35 -8.66 2.51
C GLN A 498 28.66 -8.24 1.21
N ARG A 499 27.85 -7.16 1.22
CA ARG A 499 27.24 -6.65 -0.01
C ARG A 499 28.31 -6.08 -0.96
N LEU A 500 28.05 -6.14 -2.26
CA LEU A 500 28.99 -5.72 -3.32
C LEU A 500 29.23 -4.21 -3.33
N ASN A 501 28.16 -3.44 -3.09
CA ASN A 501 28.16 -1.97 -3.07
C ASN A 501 26.96 -1.46 -2.26
N SER A 502 26.87 -0.14 -2.08
CA SER A 502 25.77 0.52 -1.34
C SER A 502 24.39 0.31 -1.96
N ASP A 503 24.32 0.06 -3.26
CA ASP A 503 23.06 0.00 -4.02
C ASP A 503 22.45 -1.41 -4.01
N GLN A 504 23.25 -2.42 -3.63
CA GLN A 504 22.76 -3.79 -3.52
C GLN A 504 21.78 -3.92 -2.37
N SER A 505 20.53 -4.31 -2.67
CA SER A 505 19.50 -4.58 -1.65
C SER A 505 19.82 -5.84 -0.84
N PHE A 506 19.19 -5.97 0.35
CA PHE A 506 19.31 -7.19 1.15
C PHE A 506 18.78 -8.42 0.39
N GLY A 507 17.70 -8.28 -0.36
CA GLY A 507 17.14 -9.38 -1.17
C GLY A 507 18.12 -9.86 -2.25
N GLU A 508 18.74 -8.95 -3.00
CA GLU A 508 19.79 -9.27 -3.99
C GLU A 508 21.02 -9.91 -3.34
N PHE A 509 21.47 -9.36 -2.20
CA PHE A 509 22.54 -9.97 -1.41
C PHE A 509 22.19 -11.41 -1.02
N ALA A 510 21.04 -11.63 -0.43
CA ALA A 510 20.60 -12.95 0.00
C ALA A 510 20.52 -13.93 -1.17
N ASN A 511 20.05 -13.48 -2.35
CA ASN A 511 19.89 -14.34 -3.53
C ASN A 511 21.21 -14.84 -4.13
N ARG A 512 22.35 -14.20 -3.82
CA ARG A 512 23.67 -14.65 -4.29
C ARG A 512 24.13 -15.94 -3.67
N TYR A 513 23.59 -16.33 -2.51
CA TYR A 513 24.07 -17.46 -1.74
C TYR A 513 23.04 -18.58 -1.63
N PRO A 514 23.47 -19.85 -1.65
CA PRO A 514 22.65 -20.97 -1.21
C PRO A 514 22.24 -20.82 0.26
N LEU A 515 21.07 -21.33 0.66
CA LEU A 515 20.57 -21.21 2.05
C LEU A 515 21.53 -21.76 3.10
N ALA A 516 22.21 -22.88 2.80
CA ALA A 516 23.19 -23.46 3.72
C ALA A 516 24.36 -22.49 4.00
N GLN A 517 24.83 -21.78 2.96
CA GLN A 517 25.89 -20.80 3.09
C GLN A 517 25.43 -19.54 3.83
N LEU A 518 24.20 -19.05 3.57
CA LEU A 518 23.62 -17.95 4.34
C LEU A 518 23.55 -18.27 5.83
N ARG A 519 23.10 -19.49 6.19
CA ARG A 519 23.07 -19.93 7.59
C ARG A 519 24.47 -19.93 8.22
N GLN A 520 25.48 -20.36 7.50
CA GLN A 520 26.87 -20.29 7.97
C GLN A 520 27.32 -18.86 8.18
N LEU A 521 27.11 -17.97 7.20
CA LEU A 521 27.48 -16.56 7.29
C LEU A 521 26.83 -15.87 8.51
N PHE A 522 25.53 -16.09 8.74
CA PHE A 522 24.81 -15.49 9.85
C PHE A 522 25.13 -16.09 11.23
N ASN A 523 25.76 -17.27 11.30
CA ASN A 523 26.15 -17.91 12.56
C ASN A 523 27.59 -17.63 12.97
N ILE A 524 28.48 -17.27 12.05
CA ILE A 524 29.94 -17.27 12.28
C ILE A 524 30.48 -15.92 12.78
N ILE A 525 29.81 -14.77 12.55
CA ILE A 525 30.37 -13.45 12.90
C ILE A 525 30.03 -13.09 14.35
N PRO A 526 31.01 -13.08 15.29
CA PRO A 526 30.78 -12.58 16.64
C PRO A 526 30.62 -11.05 16.64
N LYS A 527 29.78 -10.50 17.52
CA LYS A 527 29.58 -9.05 17.72
C LYS A 527 30.88 -8.24 17.93
N SER A 528 31.94 -8.86 18.46
CA SER A 528 33.24 -8.24 18.76
C SER A 528 34.07 -7.86 17.54
N PHE A 529 33.70 -8.29 16.31
CA PHE A 529 34.47 -8.01 15.08
C PHE A 529 33.95 -6.83 14.26
N VAL A 530 32.86 -6.20 14.63
CA VAL A 530 32.24 -5.07 13.88
C VAL A 530 33.15 -3.83 13.86
N ASN A 531 34.09 -3.70 14.79
CA ASN A 531 35.01 -2.55 14.88
C ASN A 531 36.40 -2.77 14.28
N ASN A 532 36.73 -3.97 13.80
CA ASN A 532 38.03 -4.24 13.17
C ASN A 532 37.83 -4.84 11.78
N LYS A 533 38.43 -4.21 10.77
CA LYS A 533 38.55 -4.74 9.40
C LYS A 533 38.99 -6.19 9.46
N ILE A 534 38.18 -7.12 8.92
CA ILE A 534 38.50 -8.55 8.86
C ILE A 534 39.61 -8.75 7.83
N PRO A 535 40.87 -9.07 8.21
CA PRO A 535 41.85 -9.55 7.26
C PRO A 535 41.65 -11.04 7.03
N ASN A 536 41.44 -11.44 5.77
CA ASN A 536 41.71 -12.80 5.24
C ASN A 536 41.02 -14.02 5.93
N PHE A 537 39.82 -13.87 6.51
CA PHE A 537 39.13 -14.99 7.10
C PHE A 537 38.38 -15.86 6.03
N LEU A 538 38.00 -15.27 4.91
CA LEU A 538 37.32 -15.96 3.83
C LEU A 538 38.26 -16.87 3.02
N GLU A 539 39.56 -16.52 2.89
CA GLU A 539 40.58 -17.37 2.27
C GLU A 539 40.78 -18.71 3.02
N LYS A 540 40.52 -18.76 4.32
CA LYS A 540 40.61 -20.01 5.12
C LYS A 540 39.43 -20.95 4.94
N LEU A 541 38.31 -20.46 4.39
CA LEU A 541 37.10 -21.24 4.14
C LEU A 541 36.95 -21.69 2.68
N GLY A 542 37.89 -21.30 1.80
CA GLY A 542 37.87 -21.68 0.38
C GLY A 542 36.71 -20.99 -0.38
N ILE A 543 36.28 -19.79 0.04
CA ILE A 543 35.20 -19.00 -0.56
C ILE A 543 35.80 -17.73 -1.18
#